data_b2dd279ea2686ccc802ca1716812bae2
#
_entry.id   b2dd279ea2686ccc802ca1716812bae2
#
_cell.length_a   1.000
_cell.length_b   1.000
_cell.length_c   1.000
_cell.angle_alpha   90.00
_cell.angle_beta   90.00
_cell.angle_gamma   90.00
#
_symmetry.space_group_name_H-M   'P 1'
#
loop_
_entity.id
_entity.type
_entity.pdbx_description
1 polymer ?
#
loop_
_entity_poly.entity_id
_entity_poly.type
_entity_poly.pdbx_seq_one_letter_code
_entity_poly.pdbx_strand_id
1 'polypeptide(L)' 'MNIIICGAGRVGFSISKQLSAQGHSITVIDQSSEFIQKINDTQDVKGVV' A
#
# COMPACT_ATOMS: atom_id res chain seq x y z
N MET A 1 6.01 -6.54 -11.44
CA MET A 1 5.72 -5.17 -11.90
C MET A 1 5.79 -4.22 -10.71
N ASN A 2 6.30 -3.02 -10.92
CA ASN A 2 6.33 -2.00 -9.87
C ASN A 2 5.10 -1.11 -10.00
N ILE A 3 4.31 -1.03 -8.94
CA ILE A 3 3.04 -0.31 -8.94
C ILE A 3 3.06 0.73 -7.84
N ILE A 4 2.62 1.95 -8.16
CA ILE A 4 2.51 3.03 -7.19
C ILE A 4 1.03 3.34 -7.01
N ILE A 5 0.57 3.35 -5.77
CA ILE A 5 -0.82 3.67 -5.42
C ILE A 5 -0.81 4.99 -4.65
N CYS A 6 -1.52 5.98 -5.18
CA CYS A 6 -1.68 7.27 -4.51
C CYS A 6 -3.06 7.34 -3.88
N GLY A 7 -3.10 7.62 -2.57
CA GLY A 7 -4.36 7.66 -1.86
C GLY A 7 -4.79 6.27 -1.44
N ALA A 8 -4.46 5.91 -0.21
CA ALA A 8 -4.60 4.53 0.23
C ALA A 8 -5.88 4.24 0.99
N GLY A 9 -6.94 4.93 0.90
CA GLY A 9 -8.20 4.61 1.58
C GLY A 9 -8.56 3.12 1.52
N ARG A 10 -9.78 2.76 1.83
CA ARG A 10 -10.20 1.36 1.86
C ARG A 10 -9.93 0.64 0.54
N VAL A 11 -10.20 1.32 -0.57
CA VAL A 11 -10.00 0.74 -1.90
C VAL A 11 -8.51 0.51 -2.15
N GLY A 12 -7.69 1.51 -1.88
CA GLY A 12 -6.24 1.38 -2.06
C GLY A 12 -5.65 0.29 -1.18
N PHE A 13 -6.14 0.15 0.05
CA PHE A 13 -5.70 -0.91 0.95
C PHE A 13 -5.98 -2.30 0.36
N SER A 14 -7.21 -2.50 -0.13
CA SER A 14 -7.60 -3.78 -0.72
C SER A 14 -6.82 -4.09 -1.99
N ILE A 15 -6.64 -3.09 -2.84
CA ILE A 15 -5.90 -3.27 -4.09
C ILE A 15 -4.44 -3.59 -3.81
N SER A 16 -3.81 -2.88 -2.89
CA SER A 16 -2.41 -3.13 -2.56
C SER A 16 -2.20 -4.54 -2.01
N LYS A 17 -3.11 -4.99 -1.16
CA LYS A 17 -3.05 -6.35 -0.61
C LYS A 17 -3.17 -7.39 -1.71
N GLN A 18 -4.10 -7.21 -2.62
CA GLN A 18 -4.34 -8.15 -3.70
C GLN A 18 -3.15 -8.22 -4.67
N LEU A 19 -2.64 -7.06 -5.06
CA LEU A 19 -1.53 -6.99 -6.00
C LEU A 19 -0.23 -7.49 -5.37
N SER A 20 -0.02 -7.20 -4.09
CA SER A 20 1.15 -7.71 -3.37
C SER A 20 1.13 -9.24 -3.31
N ALA A 21 -0.04 -9.83 -3.12
CA ALA A 21 -0.20 -11.28 -3.10
C ALA A 21 0.09 -11.91 -4.46
N GLN A 22 -0.01 -11.14 -5.55
CA GLN A 22 0.30 -11.61 -6.90
C GLN A 22 1.78 -11.45 -7.25
N GLY A 23 2.61 -11.02 -6.31
CA GLY A 23 4.04 -10.91 -6.54
C GLY A 23 4.52 -9.58 -7.09
N HIS A 24 3.68 -8.56 -7.10
CA HIS A 24 4.08 -7.23 -7.55
C HIS A 24 4.75 -6.43 -6.43
N SER A 25 5.66 -5.53 -6.81
CA SER A 25 6.26 -4.59 -5.88
C SER A 25 5.35 -3.36 -5.78
N ILE A 26 4.79 -3.12 -4.61
CA ILE A 26 3.79 -2.07 -4.40
C ILE A 26 4.38 -0.96 -3.53
N THR A 27 4.20 0.28 -3.96
CA THR A 27 4.49 1.47 -3.16
C THR A 27 3.20 2.23 -2.96
N VAL A 28 2.84 2.51 -1.72
CA VAL A 28 1.62 3.24 -1.38
C VAL A 28 2.01 4.60 -0.82
N ILE A 29 1.42 5.66 -1.34
CA ILE A 29 1.67 7.03 -0.90
C ILE A 29 0.36 7.60 -0.35
N ASP A 30 0.39 8.12 0.87
CA ASP A 30 -0.78 8.73 1.48
C ASP A 30 -0.35 9.81 2.47
N GLN A 31 -1.21 10.78 2.72
CA GLN A 31 -0.95 11.84 3.69
C GLN A 31 -1.12 11.38 5.13
N SER A 32 -1.82 10.30 5.37
CA SER A 32 -2.08 9.79 6.70
C SER A 32 -0.94 8.89 7.15
N SER A 33 -0.13 9.37 8.08
CA SER A 33 0.95 8.56 8.63
C SER A 33 0.45 7.34 9.38
N GLU A 34 -0.71 7.47 10.05
CA GLU A 34 -1.32 6.32 10.74
C GLU A 34 -1.68 5.22 9.77
N PHE A 35 -2.26 5.59 8.65
CA PHE A 35 -2.67 4.63 7.64
C PHE A 35 -1.46 3.95 7.00
N ILE A 36 -0.42 4.73 6.69
CA ILE A 36 0.81 4.20 6.11
C ILE A 36 1.49 3.24 7.11
N GLN A 37 1.50 3.57 8.39
CA GLN A 37 2.06 2.68 9.40
C GLN A 37 1.29 1.36 9.45
N LYS A 38 -0.02 1.43 9.38
CA LYS A 38 -0.87 0.25 9.37
C LYS A 38 -0.57 -0.64 8.15
N ILE A 39 -0.39 -0.03 7.00
CA ILE A 39 -0.05 -0.77 5.78
C ILE A 39 1.31 -1.45 5.92
N ASN A 40 2.31 -0.72 6.42
CA ASN A 40 3.64 -1.30 6.59
C ASN A 40 3.65 -2.45 7.57
N ASP A 41 2.78 -2.40 8.59
CA ASP A 41 2.72 -3.45 9.61
C ASP A 41 1.94 -4.69 9.14
N THR A 42 1.02 -4.53 8.19
CA THR A 42 0.11 -5.61 7.82
C THR A 42 0.32 -6.14 6.41
N GLN A 43 1.07 -5.44 5.57
CA GLN A 43 1.29 -5.84 4.19
C GLN A 43 2.76 -5.76 3.82
N ASP A 44 3.15 -6.58 2.86
CA ASP A 44 4.51 -6.55 2.32
C ASP A 44 4.57 -5.51 1.18
N VAL A 45 4.37 -4.26 1.55
CA VAL A 45 4.42 -3.14 0.61
C VAL A 45 5.23 -1.99 1.23
N LYS A 46 5.70 -1.10 0.38
CA LYS A 46 6.42 0.09 0.83
C LYS A 46 5.42 1.24 1.01
N GLY A 47 5.29 1.75 2.22
CA GLY A 47 4.44 2.90 2.52
C GLY A 47 5.25 4.17 2.65
N VAL A 48 4.77 5.26 2.04
CA VAL A 48 5.42 6.57 2.07
C VAL A 48 4.36 7.62 2.40
N VAL A 49 4.66 8.45 3.38
CA VAL A 49 3.77 9.56 3.79
C VAL A 49 3.94 10.75 2.85
#